data_eccbd2a246d0f7194e9ff9ee8d6281b2
#
_entry.id   eccbd2a246d0f7194e9ff9ee8d6281b2
#
_cell.length_a   1.000
_cell.length_b   1.000
_cell.length_c   1.000
_cell.angle_alpha   90.00
_cell.angle_beta   90.00
_cell.angle_gamma   90.00
#
_symmetry.space_group_name_H-M   'P 1'
#
loop_
_entity.id
_entity.type
_entity.pdbx_description
1 polymer ?
#
loop_
_entity_poly.entity_id
_entity_poly.type
_entity_poly.pdbx_seq_one_letter_code
_entity_poly.pdbx_strand_id
1 'polypeptide(L)'
;MDHRDWIQNHLFENAKGLGFIFVPKTEIQERLARFRKYMKRDGIEAFLVTRKMDYFYLSGTAQDSMLYVPTEGSPLLMVRRELERARVESPLADVVPIRSSSILPELIREHSGNLPSVLGLEMDLLPARDYLRYVDLFPGARFVDGSPIIKEIRKIKSPFEVDLIRKAGEIGREVYSRGKEILREGMSEIEFAGLLEAEAKRLGHEGLLRVRSVNYEAYSWHVLSGVTGGVVSQSDSPMGGIGLSPAFPVGASLKTMKAHEPILVDFGTCYQGYQADETRMFSIGKMDRKFLDAYKACREIHDAVLSQTRPGADCGAIFRDTLNLAEKLGYKDSYLGPPGLQVRFVGHGIGLELGELPYIAEGQSYPLEPGMTFAVEPKIVFPGEGSVGIENTVVVTRNGFEILTPLEQDVFEV
;
A
#
# COMPACT_ATOMS: atom_id res chain seq x y z
N MET A 1 11.58 -35.76 -14.57
CA MET A 1 10.29 -35.07 -14.34
C MET A 1 10.33 -33.82 -15.17
N ASP A 2 9.41 -33.65 -16.08
CA ASP A 2 9.31 -32.42 -16.90
C ASP A 2 9.04 -31.25 -15.99
N HIS A 3 9.53 -30.04 -16.33
CA HIS A 3 9.30 -28.80 -15.58
C HIS A 3 7.79 -28.54 -15.37
N ARG A 4 6.99 -28.88 -16.35
CA ARG A 4 5.53 -28.86 -16.29
C ARG A 4 4.95 -29.73 -15.20
N ASP A 5 5.38 -30.99 -15.17
CA ASP A 5 4.92 -31.96 -14.16
C ASP A 5 5.34 -31.55 -12.76
N TRP A 6 6.54 -30.94 -12.65
CA TRP A 6 7.02 -30.43 -11.37
C TRP A 6 6.17 -29.28 -10.85
N ILE A 7 5.85 -28.29 -11.69
CA ILE A 7 5.02 -27.15 -11.30
C ILE A 7 3.60 -27.61 -10.94
N GLN A 8 2.97 -28.43 -11.77
CA GLN A 8 1.61 -28.91 -11.55
C GLN A 8 1.50 -29.80 -10.30
N ASN A 9 2.40 -30.73 -10.11
CA ASN A 9 2.28 -31.75 -9.07
C ASN A 9 2.98 -31.40 -7.75
N HIS A 10 4.01 -30.52 -7.76
CA HIS A 10 4.79 -30.18 -6.57
C HIS A 10 4.53 -28.78 -6.08
N LEU A 11 4.42 -27.77 -6.94
CA LEU A 11 4.15 -26.42 -6.48
C LEU A 11 2.73 -26.33 -5.89
N PHE A 12 1.73 -26.94 -6.53
CA PHE A 12 0.35 -26.88 -6.08
C PHE A 12 0.10 -27.70 -4.81
N GLU A 13 0.58 -28.93 -4.75
CA GLU A 13 0.40 -29.81 -3.56
C GLU A 13 1.21 -29.34 -2.35
N ASN A 14 2.43 -28.82 -2.57
CA ASN A 14 3.30 -28.35 -1.49
C ASN A 14 3.13 -26.86 -1.16
N ALA A 15 2.62 -26.03 -2.08
CA ALA A 15 2.50 -24.59 -1.86
C ALA A 15 1.64 -24.23 -0.64
N LYS A 16 0.56 -24.96 -0.38
CA LYS A 16 -0.25 -24.78 0.83
C LYS A 16 0.54 -25.11 2.10
N GLY A 17 1.35 -26.15 2.06
CA GLY A 17 2.24 -26.53 3.16
C GLY A 17 3.39 -25.53 3.39
N LEU A 18 3.72 -24.73 2.38
CA LEU A 18 4.71 -23.64 2.45
C LEU A 18 4.09 -22.28 2.79
N GLY A 19 2.79 -22.22 3.07
CA GLY A 19 2.09 -21.00 3.45
C GLY A 19 1.61 -20.14 2.28
N PHE A 20 1.64 -20.61 1.02
CA PHE A 20 1.07 -19.89 -0.11
C PHE A 20 -0.46 -19.87 -0.03
N ILE A 21 -1.04 -18.70 -0.28
CA ILE A 21 -2.49 -18.50 -0.34
C ILE A 21 -2.84 -18.08 -1.77
N PHE A 22 -3.53 -18.96 -2.49
CA PHE A 22 -4.06 -18.62 -3.81
C PHE A 22 -5.34 -17.78 -3.66
N VAL A 23 -5.49 -16.78 -4.54
CA VAL A 23 -6.70 -15.95 -4.53
C VAL A 23 -7.91 -16.84 -4.91
N PRO A 24 -8.95 -16.91 -4.09
CA PRO A 24 -10.12 -17.74 -4.38
C PRO A 24 -10.78 -17.36 -5.71
N LYS A 25 -11.30 -18.35 -6.44
CA LYS A 25 -12.02 -18.12 -7.69
C LYS A 25 -13.19 -17.16 -7.53
N THR A 26 -13.90 -17.25 -6.42
CA THR A 26 -15.02 -16.36 -6.08
C THR A 26 -14.58 -14.91 -5.96
N GLU A 27 -13.43 -14.65 -5.34
CA GLU A 27 -12.84 -13.30 -5.26
C GLU A 27 -12.59 -12.72 -6.64
N ILE A 28 -11.94 -13.48 -7.53
CA ILE A 28 -11.66 -13.02 -8.89
C ILE A 28 -12.95 -12.76 -9.66
N GLN A 29 -13.95 -13.61 -9.52
CA GLN A 29 -15.25 -13.44 -10.18
C GLN A 29 -15.96 -12.16 -9.71
N GLU A 30 -15.97 -11.87 -8.40
CA GLU A 30 -16.59 -10.68 -7.84
C GLU A 30 -15.83 -9.40 -8.24
N ARG A 31 -14.49 -9.44 -8.25
CA ARG A 31 -13.64 -8.33 -8.70
C ARG A 31 -13.87 -8.00 -10.18
N LEU A 32 -13.91 -9.01 -11.03
CA LEU A 32 -14.23 -8.86 -12.47
C LEU A 32 -15.65 -8.35 -12.69
N ALA A 33 -16.64 -8.81 -11.92
CA ALA A 33 -18.02 -8.33 -12.03
C ALA A 33 -18.11 -6.83 -11.66
N ARG A 34 -17.46 -6.41 -10.57
CA ARG A 34 -17.38 -4.98 -10.20
C ARG A 34 -16.67 -4.16 -11.29
N PHE A 35 -15.53 -4.66 -11.79
CA PHE A 35 -14.76 -3.99 -12.83
C PHE A 35 -15.60 -3.75 -14.09
N ARG A 36 -16.26 -4.78 -14.58
CA ARG A 36 -17.16 -4.70 -15.75
C ARG A 36 -18.32 -3.74 -15.56
N LYS A 37 -18.89 -3.66 -14.34
CA LYS A 37 -19.94 -2.70 -14.03
C LYS A 37 -19.48 -1.25 -14.27
N TYR A 38 -18.26 -0.92 -13.81
CA TYR A 38 -17.68 0.41 -14.03
C TYR A 38 -17.29 0.63 -15.50
N MET A 39 -16.71 -0.37 -16.17
CA MET A 39 -16.42 -0.29 -17.61
C MET A 39 -17.68 0.05 -18.43
N LYS A 40 -18.79 -0.65 -18.16
CA LYS A 40 -20.09 -0.39 -18.83
C LYS A 40 -20.61 1.01 -18.54
N ARG A 41 -20.52 1.48 -17.31
CA ARG A 41 -20.91 2.85 -16.93
C ARG A 41 -20.16 3.90 -17.75
N ASP A 42 -18.87 3.68 -17.98
CA ASP A 42 -17.98 4.64 -18.63
C ASP A 42 -17.84 4.39 -20.16
N GLY A 43 -18.63 3.46 -20.71
CA GLY A 43 -18.65 3.16 -22.14
C GLY A 43 -17.38 2.52 -22.68
N ILE A 44 -16.65 1.77 -21.84
CA ILE A 44 -15.44 1.02 -22.20
C ILE A 44 -15.86 -0.40 -22.61
N GLU A 45 -15.54 -0.80 -23.82
CA GLU A 45 -15.92 -2.13 -24.36
C GLU A 45 -14.99 -3.23 -23.84
N ALA A 46 -13.70 -2.91 -23.73
CA ALA A 46 -12.70 -3.81 -23.16
C ALA A 46 -11.59 -3.04 -22.47
N PHE A 47 -10.84 -3.72 -21.63
CA PHE A 47 -9.69 -3.16 -20.92
C PHE A 47 -8.46 -4.05 -21.11
N LEU A 48 -7.31 -3.44 -21.41
CA LEU A 48 -6.02 -4.12 -21.41
C LEU A 48 -5.26 -3.71 -20.15
N VAL A 49 -5.23 -4.58 -19.16
CA VAL A 49 -4.55 -4.39 -17.88
C VAL A 49 -3.10 -4.84 -18.02
N THR A 50 -2.17 -3.93 -17.80
CA THR A 50 -0.73 -4.16 -18.02
C THR A 50 0.10 -4.03 -16.76
N ARG A 51 -0.44 -3.38 -15.72
CA ARG A 51 0.25 -3.15 -14.48
C ARG A 51 0.15 -4.37 -13.54
N LYS A 52 1.29 -4.78 -12.98
CA LYS A 52 1.43 -6.03 -12.20
C LYS A 52 0.38 -6.20 -11.10
N MET A 53 0.18 -5.19 -10.24
CA MET A 53 -0.76 -5.30 -9.13
C MET A 53 -2.22 -5.27 -9.59
N ASP A 54 -2.51 -4.61 -10.71
CA ASP A 54 -3.85 -4.52 -11.25
C ASP A 54 -4.27 -5.83 -11.94
N TYR A 55 -3.37 -6.44 -12.76
CA TYR A 55 -3.70 -7.75 -13.30
C TYR A 55 -3.62 -8.86 -12.23
N PHE A 56 -2.76 -8.77 -11.21
CA PHE A 56 -2.82 -9.67 -10.06
C PHE A 56 -4.17 -9.61 -9.36
N TYR A 57 -4.67 -8.40 -9.10
CA TYR A 57 -5.97 -8.20 -8.45
C TYR A 57 -7.13 -8.87 -9.22
N LEU A 58 -7.08 -8.84 -10.55
CA LEU A 58 -8.14 -9.36 -11.43
C LEU A 58 -7.90 -10.80 -11.91
N SER A 59 -6.70 -11.36 -11.75
CA SER A 59 -6.35 -12.69 -12.25
C SER A 59 -5.83 -13.68 -11.21
N GLY A 60 -5.34 -13.19 -10.06
CA GLY A 60 -4.75 -14.01 -9.01
C GLY A 60 -3.27 -14.38 -9.21
N THR A 61 -2.64 -13.95 -10.30
CA THR A 61 -1.19 -14.18 -10.54
C THR A 61 -0.46 -12.88 -10.86
N ALA A 62 0.78 -12.76 -10.39
CA ALA A 62 1.69 -11.66 -10.69
C ALA A 62 2.82 -12.07 -11.67
N GLN A 63 2.65 -13.19 -12.38
CA GLN A 63 3.57 -13.58 -13.45
C GLN A 63 3.58 -12.52 -14.56
N ASP A 64 4.69 -12.35 -15.28
CA ASP A 64 4.81 -11.35 -16.35
C ASP A 64 3.75 -11.58 -17.43
N SER A 65 2.71 -10.76 -17.41
CA SER A 65 1.47 -10.96 -18.14
C SER A 65 0.83 -9.65 -18.58
N MET A 66 -0.14 -9.78 -19.48
CA MET A 66 -1.17 -8.79 -19.75
C MET A 66 -2.54 -9.44 -19.62
N LEU A 67 -3.51 -8.73 -19.08
CA LEU A 67 -4.87 -9.24 -18.93
C LEU A 67 -5.84 -8.40 -19.78
N TYR A 68 -6.46 -9.05 -20.76
CA TYR A 68 -7.57 -8.46 -21.51
C TYR A 68 -8.89 -8.82 -20.84
N VAL A 69 -9.69 -7.81 -20.53
CA VAL A 69 -11.00 -7.96 -19.89
C VAL A 69 -12.06 -7.34 -20.80
N PRO A 70 -12.85 -8.13 -21.53
CA PRO A 70 -14.02 -7.62 -22.24
C PRO A 70 -15.18 -7.37 -21.27
N THR A 71 -16.10 -6.48 -21.61
CA THR A 71 -17.32 -6.27 -20.82
C THR A 71 -18.24 -7.50 -20.84
N GLU A 72 -18.21 -8.29 -21.91
CA GLU A 72 -18.90 -9.57 -22.04
C GLU A 72 -17.92 -10.68 -22.46
N GLY A 73 -18.15 -11.91 -22.03
CA GLY A 73 -17.26 -13.05 -22.30
C GLY A 73 -16.18 -13.26 -21.23
N SER A 74 -15.27 -14.20 -21.47
CA SER A 74 -14.18 -14.52 -20.53
C SER A 74 -13.03 -13.51 -20.63
N PRO A 75 -12.31 -13.21 -19.52
CA PRO A 75 -11.04 -12.50 -19.60
C PRO A 75 -9.96 -13.41 -20.19
N LEU A 76 -8.98 -12.82 -20.87
CA LEU A 76 -7.84 -13.52 -21.47
C LEU A 76 -6.55 -13.08 -20.79
N LEU A 77 -5.89 -14.00 -20.07
CA LEU A 77 -4.59 -13.76 -19.46
C LEU A 77 -3.47 -14.22 -20.40
N MET A 78 -2.67 -13.28 -20.87
CA MET A 78 -1.58 -13.51 -21.82
C MET A 78 -0.23 -13.46 -21.10
N VAL A 79 0.43 -14.60 -20.95
CA VAL A 79 1.62 -14.79 -20.10
C VAL A 79 2.89 -14.84 -20.96
N ARG A 80 3.90 -14.03 -20.59
CA ARG A 80 5.16 -13.95 -21.34
C ARG A 80 6.16 -15.04 -21.01
N ARG A 81 6.19 -15.54 -19.76
CA ARG A 81 7.22 -16.48 -19.32
C ARG A 81 6.64 -17.75 -18.72
N GLU A 82 6.41 -17.79 -17.43
CA GLU A 82 6.01 -18.97 -16.66
C GLU A 82 4.51 -19.28 -16.81
N LEU A 83 4.12 -19.78 -17.98
CA LEU A 83 2.74 -20.09 -18.33
C LEU A 83 2.11 -21.11 -17.36
N GLU A 84 2.82 -22.21 -17.06
CA GLU A 84 2.27 -23.28 -16.23
C GLU A 84 2.09 -22.82 -14.80
N ARG A 85 3.00 -22.01 -14.28
CA ARG A 85 2.86 -21.39 -12.97
C ARG A 85 1.67 -20.41 -12.94
N ALA A 86 1.50 -19.58 -13.96
CA ALA A 86 0.35 -18.70 -14.07
C ALA A 86 -0.99 -19.47 -14.10
N ARG A 87 -1.02 -20.64 -14.77
CA ARG A 87 -2.21 -21.52 -14.79
C ARG A 87 -2.55 -22.13 -13.44
N VAL A 88 -1.54 -22.38 -12.61
CA VAL A 88 -1.75 -22.89 -11.24
C VAL A 88 -2.22 -21.78 -10.33
N GLU A 89 -1.64 -20.58 -10.45
CA GLU A 89 -1.94 -19.43 -9.57
C GLU A 89 -3.29 -18.78 -9.90
N SER A 90 -3.65 -18.72 -11.18
CA SER A 90 -4.85 -18.03 -11.66
C SER A 90 -6.04 -18.97 -11.83
N PRO A 91 -7.21 -18.62 -11.28
CA PRO A 91 -8.44 -19.39 -11.49
C PRO A 91 -9.13 -19.09 -12.84
N LEU A 92 -8.54 -18.25 -13.70
CA LEU A 92 -9.06 -17.94 -15.03
C LEU A 92 -8.95 -19.14 -15.97
N ALA A 93 -9.95 -19.32 -16.84
CA ALA A 93 -9.96 -20.44 -17.79
C ALA A 93 -9.03 -20.21 -18.99
N ASP A 94 -8.96 -18.95 -19.46
CA ASP A 94 -8.25 -18.61 -20.69
C ASP A 94 -6.89 -17.99 -20.33
N VAL A 95 -5.86 -18.86 -20.22
CA VAL A 95 -4.47 -18.51 -19.93
C VAL A 95 -3.59 -19.01 -21.05
N VAL A 96 -3.03 -18.08 -21.84
CA VAL A 96 -2.29 -18.38 -23.08
C VAL A 96 -0.89 -17.76 -23.07
N PRO A 97 0.06 -18.32 -23.81
CA PRO A 97 1.38 -17.71 -23.95
C PRO A 97 1.35 -16.50 -24.90
N ILE A 98 2.15 -15.48 -24.60
CA ILE A 98 2.40 -14.36 -25.51
C ILE A 98 3.91 -14.10 -25.59
N ARG A 99 4.46 -14.08 -26.82
CA ARG A 99 5.90 -13.80 -27.03
C ARG A 99 6.19 -12.33 -27.30
N SER A 100 5.25 -11.64 -27.91
CA SER A 100 5.37 -10.23 -28.31
C SER A 100 4.00 -9.55 -28.22
N SER A 101 3.98 -8.29 -27.81
CA SER A 101 2.75 -7.49 -27.85
C SER A 101 2.24 -7.20 -29.29
N SER A 102 3.06 -7.46 -30.31
CA SER A 102 2.62 -7.30 -31.72
C SER A 102 1.49 -8.26 -32.12
N ILE A 103 1.35 -9.40 -31.43
CA ILE A 103 0.27 -10.36 -31.69
C ILE A 103 -1.00 -10.14 -30.86
N LEU A 104 -1.03 -9.10 -30.01
CA LEU A 104 -2.21 -8.78 -29.18
C LEU A 104 -3.51 -8.69 -29.99
N PRO A 105 -3.57 -7.95 -31.12
CA PRO A 105 -4.81 -7.84 -31.89
C PRO A 105 -5.29 -9.18 -32.45
N GLU A 106 -4.36 -10.07 -32.82
CA GLU A 106 -4.67 -11.42 -33.33
C GLU A 106 -5.27 -12.27 -32.20
N LEU A 107 -4.58 -12.37 -31.05
CA LEU A 107 -5.06 -13.14 -29.89
C LEU A 107 -6.42 -12.64 -29.40
N ILE A 108 -6.61 -11.32 -29.34
CA ILE A 108 -7.90 -10.75 -28.89
C ILE A 108 -9.01 -11.06 -29.92
N ARG A 109 -8.71 -10.97 -31.22
CA ARG A 109 -9.69 -11.30 -32.26
C ARG A 109 -10.06 -12.78 -32.25
N GLU A 110 -9.10 -13.66 -32.08
CA GLU A 110 -9.35 -15.11 -31.93
C GLU A 110 -10.21 -15.43 -30.70
N HIS A 111 -9.94 -14.73 -29.59
CA HIS A 111 -10.66 -14.95 -28.33
C HIS A 111 -12.06 -14.33 -28.30
N SER A 112 -12.23 -13.11 -28.82
CA SER A 112 -13.47 -12.31 -28.69
C SER A 112 -14.24 -12.14 -30.00
N GLY A 113 -13.72 -12.64 -31.13
CA GLY A 113 -14.31 -12.51 -32.46
C GLY A 113 -14.05 -11.18 -33.14
N ASN A 114 -13.88 -10.09 -32.41
CA ASN A 114 -13.62 -8.74 -32.93
C ASN A 114 -12.65 -7.96 -32.02
N LEU A 115 -12.13 -6.84 -32.52
CA LEU A 115 -11.37 -5.89 -31.72
C LEU A 115 -12.33 -4.85 -31.12
N PRO A 116 -12.05 -4.35 -29.90
CA PRO A 116 -12.85 -3.31 -29.28
C PRO A 116 -12.66 -1.97 -29.97
N SER A 117 -13.76 -1.20 -30.09
CA SER A 117 -13.72 0.19 -30.57
C SER A 117 -13.34 1.17 -29.45
N VAL A 118 -13.56 0.79 -28.18
CA VAL A 118 -13.19 1.59 -27.00
C VAL A 118 -12.40 0.71 -26.03
N LEU A 119 -11.11 1.03 -25.90
CA LEU A 119 -10.17 0.24 -25.09
C LEU A 119 -9.66 1.06 -23.88
N GLY A 120 -9.91 0.57 -22.68
CA GLY A 120 -9.37 1.14 -21.44
C GLY A 120 -7.92 0.72 -21.20
N LEU A 121 -7.13 1.65 -20.64
CA LEU A 121 -5.75 1.44 -20.21
C LEU A 121 -5.51 2.12 -18.84
N GLU A 122 -4.48 1.70 -18.11
CA GLU A 122 -3.99 2.40 -16.91
C GLU A 122 -3.07 3.56 -17.30
N MET A 123 -3.63 4.68 -17.78
CA MET A 123 -2.83 5.76 -18.35
C MET A 123 -2.05 6.56 -17.30
N ASP A 124 -2.41 6.48 -16.03
CA ASP A 124 -1.68 7.15 -14.94
C ASP A 124 -0.24 6.64 -14.74
N LEU A 125 0.05 5.42 -15.18
CA LEU A 125 1.38 4.80 -15.02
C LEU A 125 1.91 4.14 -16.30
N LEU A 126 1.14 4.20 -17.39
CA LEU A 126 1.57 3.62 -18.66
C LEU A 126 2.66 4.50 -19.30
N PRO A 127 3.85 3.93 -19.63
CA PRO A 127 4.85 4.69 -20.38
C PRO A 127 4.30 5.17 -21.72
N ALA A 128 4.60 6.42 -22.09
CA ALA A 128 4.13 7.02 -23.35
C ALA A 128 4.51 6.17 -24.57
N ARG A 129 5.69 5.54 -24.56
CA ARG A 129 6.11 4.62 -25.62
C ARG A 129 5.18 3.42 -25.78
N ASP A 130 4.70 2.86 -24.68
CA ASP A 130 3.80 1.71 -24.72
C ASP A 130 2.40 2.14 -25.15
N TYR A 131 1.94 3.32 -24.74
CA TYR A 131 0.71 3.93 -25.22
C TYR A 131 0.73 4.10 -26.76
N LEU A 132 1.76 4.74 -27.31
CA LEU A 132 1.90 4.92 -28.76
C LEU A 132 1.92 3.59 -29.49
N ARG A 133 2.59 2.58 -28.94
CA ARG A 133 2.60 1.23 -29.50
C ARG A 133 1.20 0.60 -29.53
N TYR A 134 0.39 0.79 -28.49
CA TYR A 134 -0.99 0.29 -28.51
C TYR A 134 -1.86 1.03 -29.51
N VAL A 135 -1.66 2.34 -29.69
CA VAL A 135 -2.34 3.11 -30.73
C VAL A 135 -2.03 2.53 -32.13
N ASP A 136 -0.79 2.17 -32.41
CA ASP A 136 -0.40 1.53 -33.68
C ASP A 136 -0.99 0.13 -33.86
N LEU A 137 -1.08 -0.65 -32.75
CA LEU A 137 -1.59 -2.02 -32.78
C LEU A 137 -3.12 -2.11 -32.92
N PHE A 138 -3.85 -1.11 -32.47
CA PHE A 138 -5.31 -1.05 -32.51
C PHE A 138 -5.80 0.17 -33.31
N PRO A 139 -5.51 0.23 -34.62
CA PRO A 139 -5.91 1.37 -35.44
C PRO A 139 -7.43 1.50 -35.48
N GLY A 140 -7.94 2.68 -35.14
CA GLY A 140 -9.37 2.97 -35.05
C GLY A 140 -9.99 2.74 -33.67
N ALA A 141 -9.28 2.17 -32.69
CA ALA A 141 -9.76 2.13 -31.32
C ALA A 141 -9.59 3.51 -30.63
N ARG A 142 -10.59 3.92 -29.88
CA ARG A 142 -10.50 5.05 -28.96
C ARG A 142 -9.97 4.54 -27.62
N PHE A 143 -8.85 5.10 -27.18
CA PHE A 143 -8.28 4.80 -25.88
C PHE A 143 -8.87 5.69 -24.78
N VAL A 144 -9.12 5.11 -23.62
CA VAL A 144 -9.70 5.79 -22.45
C VAL A 144 -8.85 5.49 -21.22
N ASP A 145 -8.60 6.53 -20.42
CA ASP A 145 -7.98 6.34 -19.11
C ASP A 145 -8.97 5.63 -18.16
N GLY A 146 -8.67 4.39 -17.85
CA GLY A 146 -9.43 3.56 -16.91
C GLY A 146 -8.80 3.45 -15.53
N SER A 147 -7.69 4.16 -15.27
CA SER A 147 -7.03 4.15 -13.95
C SER A 147 -7.98 4.48 -12.80
N PRO A 148 -8.94 5.44 -12.94
CA PRO A 148 -9.92 5.70 -11.90
C PRO A 148 -10.79 4.49 -11.55
N ILE A 149 -11.14 3.66 -12.55
CA ILE A 149 -11.93 2.43 -12.30
C ILE A 149 -11.16 1.44 -11.43
N ILE A 150 -9.88 1.24 -11.75
CA ILE A 150 -9.01 0.34 -10.96
C ILE A 150 -8.92 0.81 -9.50
N LYS A 151 -8.69 2.11 -9.29
CA LYS A 151 -8.64 2.70 -7.94
C LYS A 151 -9.96 2.52 -7.19
N GLU A 152 -11.08 2.72 -7.88
CA GLU A 152 -12.41 2.62 -7.29
C GLU A 152 -12.77 1.18 -6.88
N ILE A 153 -12.45 0.18 -7.70
CA ILE A 153 -12.77 -1.22 -7.35
C ILE A 153 -11.87 -1.77 -6.25
N ARG A 154 -10.65 -1.22 -6.06
CA ARG A 154 -9.72 -1.60 -5.01
C ARG A 154 -9.98 -0.89 -3.68
N LYS A 155 -10.77 0.20 -3.71
CA LYS A 155 -11.11 1.00 -2.53
C LYS A 155 -11.79 0.19 -1.43
N ILE A 156 -12.73 -0.68 -1.80
CA ILE A 156 -13.49 -1.54 -0.88
C ILE A 156 -12.86 -2.94 -0.85
N LYS A 157 -12.28 -3.28 0.28
CA LYS A 157 -11.66 -4.58 0.51
C LYS A 157 -12.70 -5.65 0.87
N SER A 158 -12.53 -6.83 0.31
CA SER A 158 -13.29 -8.01 0.71
C SER A 158 -12.83 -8.52 2.08
N PRO A 159 -13.59 -9.41 2.73
CA PRO A 159 -13.12 -10.08 3.95
C PRO A 159 -11.79 -10.82 3.75
N PHE A 160 -11.58 -11.45 2.60
CA PHE A 160 -10.32 -12.11 2.25
C PHE A 160 -9.14 -11.12 2.23
N GLU A 161 -9.31 -9.94 1.64
CA GLU A 161 -8.29 -8.90 1.59
C GLU A 161 -8.00 -8.33 2.99
N VAL A 162 -9.03 -8.08 3.78
CA VAL A 162 -8.91 -7.59 5.16
C VAL A 162 -8.14 -8.58 6.04
N ASP A 163 -8.37 -9.88 5.87
CA ASP A 163 -7.64 -10.92 6.62
C ASP A 163 -6.15 -10.94 6.28
N LEU A 164 -5.77 -10.69 5.02
CA LEU A 164 -4.36 -10.60 4.62
C LEU A 164 -3.69 -9.34 5.18
N ILE A 165 -4.40 -8.19 5.19
CA ILE A 165 -3.92 -6.95 5.82
C ILE A 165 -3.73 -7.16 7.33
N ARG A 166 -4.68 -7.84 7.99
CA ARG A 166 -4.57 -8.18 9.43
C ARG A 166 -3.34 -9.05 9.70
N LYS A 167 -3.05 -10.03 8.84
CA LYS A 167 -1.84 -10.86 8.94
C LYS A 167 -0.56 -10.04 8.77
N ALA A 168 -0.54 -9.06 7.86
CA ALA A 168 0.56 -8.11 7.75
C ALA A 168 0.73 -7.32 9.07
N GLY A 169 -0.35 -6.82 9.67
CA GLY A 169 -0.32 -6.13 10.98
C GLY A 169 0.17 -7.03 12.12
N GLU A 170 -0.16 -8.33 12.12
CA GLU A 170 0.37 -9.29 13.11
C GLU A 170 1.90 -9.42 13.01
N ILE A 171 2.46 -9.42 11.79
CA ILE A 171 3.91 -9.41 11.59
C ILE A 171 4.51 -8.12 12.19
N GLY A 172 3.93 -6.95 11.90
CA GLY A 172 4.36 -5.67 12.46
C GLY A 172 4.40 -5.71 13.99
N ARG A 173 3.33 -6.18 14.63
CA ARG A 173 3.25 -6.30 16.09
C ARG A 173 4.42 -7.10 16.70
N GLU A 174 4.76 -8.25 16.13
CA GLU A 174 5.87 -9.07 16.61
C GLU A 174 7.22 -8.37 16.41
N VAL A 175 7.40 -7.68 15.28
CA VAL A 175 8.62 -6.91 14.99
C VAL A 175 8.79 -5.76 15.98
N TYR A 176 7.75 -4.98 16.26
CA TYR A 176 7.80 -3.90 17.26
C TYR A 176 8.08 -4.43 18.66
N SER A 177 7.48 -5.58 19.02
CA SER A 177 7.77 -6.25 20.30
C SER A 177 9.24 -6.66 20.40
N ARG A 178 9.81 -7.22 19.32
CA ARG A 178 11.23 -7.52 19.24
C ARG A 178 12.11 -6.28 19.31
N GLY A 179 11.67 -5.17 18.71
CA GLY A 179 12.34 -3.86 18.78
C GLY A 179 12.62 -3.42 20.22
N LYS A 180 11.68 -3.63 21.14
CA LYS A 180 11.85 -3.31 22.58
C LYS A 180 13.02 -4.07 23.24
N GLU A 181 13.31 -5.28 22.76
CA GLU A 181 14.37 -6.12 23.32
C GLU A 181 15.76 -5.82 22.78
N ILE A 182 15.83 -5.31 21.53
CA ILE A 182 17.11 -5.15 20.83
C ILE A 182 17.64 -3.72 20.80
N LEU A 183 16.75 -2.72 20.94
CA LEU A 183 17.14 -1.32 20.94
C LEU A 183 18.06 -0.99 22.13
N ARG A 184 19.17 -0.28 21.87
CA ARG A 184 20.10 0.20 22.89
C ARG A 184 20.83 1.47 22.44
N GLU A 185 21.29 2.24 23.39
CA GLU A 185 22.06 3.46 23.14
C GLU A 185 23.34 3.17 22.35
N GLY A 186 23.69 4.07 21.43
CA GLY A 186 24.85 3.94 20.57
C GLY A 186 24.66 3.11 19.30
N MET A 187 23.51 2.41 19.17
CA MET A 187 23.12 1.74 17.92
C MET A 187 22.79 2.80 16.86
N SER A 188 23.17 2.58 15.60
CA SER A 188 22.75 3.47 14.52
C SER A 188 21.32 3.19 14.08
N GLU A 189 20.66 4.20 13.49
CA GLU A 189 19.30 4.04 12.93
C GLU A 189 19.26 2.90 11.91
N ILE A 190 20.23 2.84 11.00
CA ILE A 190 20.26 1.81 9.95
C ILE A 190 20.55 0.40 10.50
N GLU A 191 21.34 0.29 11.58
CA GLU A 191 21.54 -0.99 12.27
C GLU A 191 20.24 -1.48 12.88
N PHE A 192 19.51 -0.62 13.57
CA PHE A 192 18.24 -0.97 14.17
C PHE A 192 17.20 -1.32 13.09
N ALA A 193 17.10 -0.50 12.03
CA ALA A 193 16.23 -0.78 10.88
C ALA A 193 16.53 -2.14 10.24
N GLY A 194 17.81 -2.48 10.06
CA GLY A 194 18.23 -3.76 9.51
C GLY A 194 17.86 -4.96 10.38
N LEU A 195 17.92 -4.82 11.70
CA LEU A 195 17.49 -5.87 12.64
C LEU A 195 15.97 -6.05 12.63
N LEU A 196 15.20 -4.96 12.57
CA LEU A 196 13.74 -5.03 12.43
C LEU A 196 13.33 -5.67 11.10
N GLU A 197 13.99 -5.31 9.99
CA GLU A 197 13.75 -5.92 8.67
C GLU A 197 14.07 -7.42 8.66
N ALA A 198 15.16 -7.84 9.30
CA ALA A 198 15.53 -9.25 9.42
C ALA A 198 14.46 -10.05 10.20
N GLU A 199 13.94 -9.48 11.27
CA GLU A 199 12.85 -10.08 12.04
C GLU A 199 11.55 -10.13 11.23
N ALA A 200 11.19 -9.07 10.54
CA ALA A 200 10.01 -9.03 9.68
C ALA A 200 10.06 -10.14 8.60
N LYS A 201 11.21 -10.33 7.95
CA LYS A 201 11.41 -11.41 6.97
C LYS A 201 11.32 -12.79 7.58
N ARG A 202 11.84 -12.98 8.79
CA ARG A 202 11.73 -14.25 9.53
C ARG A 202 10.26 -14.61 9.79
N LEU A 203 9.39 -13.61 9.94
CA LEU A 203 7.97 -13.76 10.18
C LEU A 203 7.12 -13.84 8.90
N GLY A 204 7.73 -13.69 7.72
CA GLY A 204 7.05 -13.82 6.43
C GLY A 204 6.74 -12.51 5.71
N HIS A 205 7.31 -11.37 6.16
CA HIS A 205 7.28 -10.13 5.38
C HIS A 205 7.96 -10.32 4.03
N GLU A 206 7.31 -9.86 2.95
CA GLU A 206 7.83 -10.04 1.58
C GLU A 206 9.06 -9.15 1.28
N GLY A 207 9.43 -8.21 2.17
CA GLY A 207 10.57 -7.31 2.01
C GLY A 207 10.36 -6.28 0.91
N LEU A 208 9.12 -5.88 0.67
CA LEU A 208 8.76 -4.99 -0.42
C LEU A 208 7.50 -4.20 -0.04
N LEU A 209 7.58 -2.89 -0.18
CA LEU A 209 6.42 -2.00 -0.18
C LEU A 209 6.12 -1.58 -1.61
N ARG A 210 4.85 -1.43 -1.94
CA ARG A 210 4.39 -0.99 -3.27
C ARG A 210 3.60 0.29 -3.14
N VAL A 211 3.87 1.21 -4.04
CA VAL A 211 3.13 2.47 -4.20
C VAL A 211 2.73 2.62 -5.67
N ARG A 212 1.57 3.20 -5.92
CA ARG A 212 1.13 3.52 -7.28
C ARG A 212 1.84 4.78 -7.78
N SER A 213 3.11 4.64 -8.14
CA SER A 213 3.98 5.73 -8.59
C SER A 213 4.96 5.26 -9.66
N VAL A 214 5.44 6.20 -10.51
CA VAL A 214 6.44 5.94 -11.56
C VAL A 214 7.85 5.86 -10.98
N ASN A 215 8.15 6.66 -9.94
CA ASN A 215 9.50 6.85 -9.40
C ASN A 215 9.61 6.41 -7.93
N TYR A 216 8.83 5.41 -7.54
CA TYR A 216 8.91 4.88 -6.19
C TYR A 216 10.02 3.83 -6.10
N GLU A 217 10.89 4.02 -5.10
CA GLU A 217 11.87 3.04 -4.69
C GLU A 217 11.50 2.52 -3.30
N ALA A 218 11.42 1.20 -3.17
CA ALA A 218 11.20 0.58 -1.87
C ALA A 218 12.38 0.84 -0.94
N TYR A 219 12.12 1.14 0.31
CA TYR A 219 13.12 1.32 1.34
C TYR A 219 12.76 0.52 2.58
N SER A 220 13.77 0.27 3.41
CA SER A 220 13.62 -0.43 4.67
C SER A 220 12.93 0.46 5.71
N TRP A 221 12.79 -0.06 6.92
CA TRP A 221 12.13 0.60 8.05
C TRP A 221 12.56 2.06 8.23
N HIS A 222 11.59 2.94 8.37
CA HIS A 222 11.76 4.35 8.68
C HIS A 222 12.12 4.46 10.17
N VAL A 223 13.39 4.41 10.51
CA VAL A 223 13.87 4.64 11.87
C VAL A 223 14.52 6.02 11.90
N LEU A 224 13.88 6.95 12.56
CA LEU A 224 14.30 8.35 12.64
C LEU A 224 14.44 8.75 14.11
N SER A 225 15.58 9.30 14.50
CA SER A 225 15.86 9.59 15.90
C SER A 225 16.34 11.01 16.13
N GLY A 226 15.76 11.73 17.09
CA GLY A 226 16.15 13.11 17.36
C GLY A 226 16.16 13.94 16.08
N VAL A 227 17.27 14.60 15.78
CA VAL A 227 17.39 15.56 14.66
C VAL A 227 16.99 15.02 13.29
N THR A 228 17.20 13.74 13.01
CA THR A 228 16.82 13.14 11.71
C THR A 228 15.31 13.03 11.54
N GLY A 229 14.55 12.86 12.63
CA GLY A 229 13.10 12.91 12.62
C GLY A 229 12.52 14.30 12.31
N GLY A 230 13.31 15.36 12.46
CA GLY A 230 12.93 16.74 12.12
C GLY A 230 13.23 17.14 10.67
N VAL A 231 13.59 16.20 9.79
CA VAL A 231 13.98 16.46 8.40
C VAL A 231 12.94 15.92 7.44
N VAL A 232 12.49 16.77 6.51
CA VAL A 232 11.64 16.41 5.38
C VAL A 232 12.52 15.94 4.22
N SER A 233 12.02 14.99 3.43
CA SER A 233 12.71 14.45 2.27
C SER A 233 11.81 14.41 1.03
N GLN A 234 12.20 13.65 0.02
CA GLN A 234 11.47 13.52 -1.26
C GLN A 234 10.13 12.78 -1.16
N SER A 235 9.90 12.05 -0.08
CA SER A 235 8.65 11.31 0.13
C SER A 235 7.50 12.24 0.52
N ASP A 236 6.30 11.91 0.10
CA ASP A 236 5.07 12.60 0.53
C ASP A 236 4.70 12.11 1.95
N SER A 237 5.49 12.56 2.91
CA SER A 237 5.41 12.20 4.34
C SER A 237 5.76 13.43 5.19
N PRO A 238 5.19 13.54 6.42
CA PRO A 238 5.51 14.64 7.33
C PRO A 238 7.00 14.78 7.68
N MET A 239 7.74 13.69 7.64
CA MET A 239 9.20 13.61 7.84
C MET A 239 9.77 12.52 6.94
N GLY A 240 11.06 12.60 6.62
CA GLY A 240 11.70 11.65 5.70
C GLY A 240 13.07 11.16 6.17
N GLY A 241 13.70 11.84 7.12
CA GLY A 241 15.07 11.53 7.51
C GLY A 241 16.09 11.98 6.49
N ILE A 242 17.33 11.52 6.63
CA ILE A 242 18.45 11.90 5.76
C ILE A 242 18.96 10.74 4.89
N GLY A 243 18.59 9.50 5.20
CA GLY A 243 19.06 8.31 4.49
C GLY A 243 20.57 8.10 4.57
N LEU A 244 21.10 7.34 3.62
CA LEU A 244 22.52 6.99 3.58
C LEU A 244 23.34 7.83 2.59
N SER A 245 22.70 8.49 1.64
CA SER A 245 23.40 9.30 0.62
C SER A 245 22.44 10.24 -0.11
N PRO A 246 22.95 11.24 -0.85
CA PRO A 246 22.10 12.06 -1.73
C PRO A 246 21.36 11.28 -2.83
N ALA A 247 21.81 10.08 -3.16
CA ALA A 247 21.11 9.20 -4.12
C ALA A 247 19.95 8.44 -3.48
N PHE A 248 19.94 8.28 -2.16
CA PHE A 248 18.87 7.68 -1.38
C PHE A 248 18.66 8.51 -0.09
N PRO A 249 17.99 9.67 -0.19
CA PRO A 249 17.94 10.68 0.88
C PRO A 249 16.75 10.48 1.82
N VAL A 250 16.34 9.24 2.08
CA VAL A 250 15.13 8.92 2.86
C VAL A 250 15.41 7.77 3.82
N GLY A 251 14.72 7.79 4.97
CA GLY A 251 14.80 6.73 5.97
C GLY A 251 16.02 6.80 6.90
N ALA A 252 16.32 5.67 7.49
CA ALA A 252 17.37 5.49 8.50
C ALA A 252 18.75 5.84 7.99
N SER A 253 19.57 6.39 8.87
CA SER A 253 20.93 6.87 8.58
C SER A 253 21.98 6.21 9.48
N LEU A 254 23.26 6.63 9.34
CA LEU A 254 24.34 6.25 10.22
C LEU A 254 24.35 7.01 11.56
N LYS A 255 23.36 7.90 11.80
CA LYS A 255 23.23 8.59 13.09
C LYS A 255 23.05 7.56 14.20
N THR A 256 23.80 7.71 15.27
CA THR A 256 23.65 6.92 16.49
C THR A 256 22.53 7.46 17.36
N MET A 257 21.70 6.55 17.87
CA MET A 257 20.59 6.86 18.77
C MET A 257 21.11 7.11 20.20
N LYS A 258 20.51 8.08 20.86
CA LYS A 258 20.88 8.52 22.21
C LYS A 258 19.72 8.35 23.19
N ALA A 259 20.06 8.31 24.47
CA ALA A 259 19.06 8.32 25.52
C ALA A 259 18.18 9.58 25.47
N HIS A 260 16.91 9.43 25.81
CA HIS A 260 15.88 10.46 25.99
C HIS A 260 15.36 11.14 24.71
N GLU A 261 16.00 10.90 23.54
CA GLU A 261 15.47 11.44 22.27
C GLU A 261 14.27 10.64 21.76
N PRO A 262 13.38 11.26 20.97
CA PRO A 262 12.31 10.53 20.30
C PRO A 262 12.91 9.65 19.21
N ILE A 263 12.51 8.38 19.17
CA ILE A 263 12.86 7.43 18.10
C ILE A 263 11.55 6.99 17.48
N LEU A 264 11.29 7.48 16.28
CA LEU A 264 10.12 7.12 15.49
C LEU A 264 10.46 5.93 14.63
N VAL A 265 9.66 4.88 14.73
CA VAL A 265 9.73 3.71 13.86
C VAL A 265 8.42 3.63 13.08
N ASP A 266 8.53 3.71 11.76
CA ASP A 266 7.41 3.77 10.84
C ASP A 266 7.71 2.85 9.67
N PHE A 267 6.85 1.88 9.44
CA PHE A 267 7.07 0.94 8.37
C PHE A 267 5.85 0.10 8.03
N GLY A 268 5.62 -0.08 6.73
CA GLY A 268 4.63 -1.01 6.22
C GLY A 268 5.13 -2.45 6.19
N THR A 269 4.36 -3.38 6.71
CA THR A 269 4.57 -4.82 6.54
C THR A 269 3.73 -5.36 5.39
N CYS A 270 4.24 -6.38 4.68
CA CYS A 270 3.58 -6.96 3.52
C CYS A 270 3.44 -8.48 3.67
N TYR A 271 2.22 -9.00 3.50
CA TYR A 271 1.91 -10.41 3.53
C TYR A 271 0.99 -10.78 2.38
N GLN A 272 1.40 -11.76 1.55
CA GLN A 272 0.66 -12.21 0.36
C GLN A 272 0.23 -11.05 -0.57
N GLY A 273 1.12 -10.06 -0.73
CA GLY A 273 0.91 -8.86 -1.53
C GLY A 273 0.17 -7.72 -0.84
N TYR A 274 -0.51 -7.95 0.28
CA TYR A 274 -1.26 -6.93 1.02
C TYR A 274 -0.42 -6.31 2.13
N GLN A 275 -0.61 -5.01 2.35
CA GLN A 275 0.22 -4.20 3.23
C GLN A 275 -0.59 -3.68 4.42
N ALA A 276 0.06 -3.59 5.57
CA ALA A 276 -0.38 -2.84 6.74
C ALA A 276 0.68 -1.81 7.08
N ASP A 277 0.28 -0.62 7.51
CA ASP A 277 1.17 0.46 7.88
C ASP A 277 1.01 0.83 9.35
N GLU A 278 2.13 1.12 10.03
CA GLU A 278 2.14 1.33 11.46
C GLU A 278 3.34 2.15 11.91
N THR A 279 3.08 3.17 12.75
CA THR A 279 4.13 3.95 13.42
C THR A 279 4.03 3.80 14.94
N ARG A 280 5.17 3.56 15.59
CA ARG A 280 5.32 3.61 17.06
C ARG A 280 6.55 4.41 17.47
N MET A 281 6.45 4.98 18.68
CA MET A 281 7.55 5.70 19.30
C MET A 281 8.34 4.82 20.26
N PHE A 282 9.65 4.92 20.16
CA PHE A 282 10.60 4.34 21.11
C PHE A 282 11.40 5.46 21.79
N SER A 283 11.96 5.16 22.96
CA SER A 283 12.94 5.98 23.66
C SER A 283 13.86 5.10 24.49
N ILE A 284 15.14 5.41 24.51
CA ILE A 284 16.09 4.80 25.43
C ILE A 284 16.03 5.57 26.75
N GLY A 285 15.49 4.93 27.78
CA GLY A 285 15.04 5.63 28.99
C GLY A 285 13.81 6.50 28.72
N LYS A 286 13.51 7.42 29.66
CA LYS A 286 12.35 8.29 29.54
C LYS A 286 12.52 9.32 28.43
N MET A 287 11.52 9.39 27.53
CA MET A 287 11.48 10.41 26.48
C MET A 287 11.41 11.82 27.09
N ASP A 288 12.12 12.77 26.50
CA ASP A 288 12.06 14.19 26.89
C ASP A 288 10.62 14.70 26.86
N ARG A 289 10.26 15.49 27.89
CA ARG A 289 8.88 15.92 28.15
C ARG A 289 8.23 16.63 26.96
N LYS A 290 8.99 17.45 26.23
CA LYS A 290 8.51 18.15 25.03
C LYS A 290 7.91 17.17 24.02
N PHE A 291 8.64 16.10 23.72
CA PHE A 291 8.22 15.09 22.74
C PHE A 291 7.11 14.20 23.29
N LEU A 292 7.15 13.87 24.59
CA LEU A 292 6.09 13.11 25.23
C LEU A 292 4.75 13.87 25.24
N ASP A 293 4.76 15.19 25.49
CA ASP A 293 3.54 16.01 25.47
C ASP A 293 3.01 16.16 24.02
N ALA A 294 3.89 16.31 23.02
CA ALA A 294 3.50 16.31 21.60
C ALA A 294 2.96 14.94 21.14
N TYR A 295 3.55 13.83 21.62
CA TYR A 295 3.05 12.49 21.33
C TYR A 295 1.63 12.26 21.88
N LYS A 296 1.35 12.75 23.09
CA LYS A 296 -0.02 12.73 23.64
C LYS A 296 -1.01 13.50 22.77
N ALA A 297 -0.59 14.63 22.21
CA ALA A 297 -1.41 15.38 21.25
C ALA A 297 -1.65 14.57 19.96
N CYS A 298 -0.64 13.88 19.42
CA CYS A 298 -0.83 12.96 18.30
C CYS A 298 -1.85 11.87 18.64
N ARG A 299 -1.78 11.26 19.82
CA ARG A 299 -2.75 10.26 20.27
C ARG A 299 -4.17 10.81 20.36
N GLU A 300 -4.34 12.01 20.93
CA GLU A 300 -5.66 12.65 21.01
C GLU A 300 -6.24 12.92 19.61
N ILE A 301 -5.42 13.37 18.66
CA ILE A 301 -5.84 13.56 17.26
C ILE A 301 -6.18 12.23 16.61
N HIS A 302 -5.35 11.18 16.80
CA HIS A 302 -5.60 9.83 16.31
C HIS A 302 -6.95 9.29 16.83
N ASP A 303 -7.19 9.38 18.11
CA ASP A 303 -8.44 8.94 18.74
C ASP A 303 -9.65 9.73 18.24
N ALA A 304 -9.47 11.02 17.97
CA ALA A 304 -10.51 11.87 17.36
C ALA A 304 -10.85 11.42 15.93
N VAL A 305 -9.88 11.02 15.12
CA VAL A 305 -10.13 10.43 13.79
C VAL A 305 -10.86 9.09 13.93
N LEU A 306 -10.39 8.21 14.81
CA LEU A 306 -11.02 6.91 15.03
C LEU A 306 -12.48 7.03 15.49
N SER A 307 -12.76 7.94 16.40
CA SER A 307 -14.13 8.18 16.92
C SER A 307 -15.11 8.62 15.83
N GLN A 308 -14.63 9.26 14.77
CA GLN A 308 -15.41 9.68 13.60
C GLN A 308 -15.47 8.62 12.51
N THR A 309 -14.61 7.59 12.57
CA THR A 309 -14.51 6.53 11.54
C THR A 309 -15.72 5.62 11.58
N ARG A 310 -16.67 5.86 10.69
CA ARG A 310 -17.91 5.09 10.52
C ARG A 310 -18.47 5.30 9.11
N PRO A 311 -19.36 4.41 8.62
CA PRO A 311 -20.05 4.63 7.36
C PRO A 311 -20.74 5.98 7.28
N GLY A 312 -20.55 6.67 6.15
CA GLY A 312 -21.13 7.99 5.89
C GLY A 312 -20.31 9.19 6.41
N ALA A 313 -19.25 8.99 7.17
CA ALA A 313 -18.37 10.07 7.61
C ALA A 313 -17.59 10.64 6.41
N ASP A 314 -17.54 11.98 6.27
CA ASP A 314 -16.85 12.66 5.17
C ASP A 314 -15.34 12.75 5.43
N CYS A 315 -14.54 12.24 4.51
CA CYS A 315 -13.08 12.17 4.64
C CYS A 315 -12.44 13.55 4.81
N GLY A 316 -12.90 14.55 4.07
CA GLY A 316 -12.37 15.90 4.16
C GLY A 316 -12.81 16.63 5.44
N ALA A 317 -14.01 16.32 5.98
CA ALA A 317 -14.44 16.86 7.26
C ALA A 317 -13.57 16.32 8.39
N ILE A 318 -13.32 15.01 8.43
CA ILE A 318 -12.41 14.39 9.41
C ILE A 318 -11.04 15.08 9.36
N PHE A 319 -10.47 15.28 8.17
CA PHE A 319 -9.17 15.96 8.03
C PHE A 319 -9.21 17.39 8.60
N ARG A 320 -10.22 18.19 8.26
CA ARG A 320 -10.34 19.57 8.81
C ARG A 320 -10.44 19.60 10.33
N ASP A 321 -11.13 18.62 10.91
CA ASP A 321 -11.26 18.52 12.37
C ASP A 321 -9.92 18.22 13.04
N THR A 322 -9.02 17.45 12.38
CA THR A 322 -7.66 17.23 12.90
C THR A 322 -6.82 18.50 12.92
N LEU A 323 -6.93 19.36 11.90
CA LEU A 323 -6.25 20.65 11.86
C LEU A 323 -6.72 21.58 13.00
N ASN A 324 -8.04 21.65 13.21
CA ASN A 324 -8.64 22.43 14.29
C ASN A 324 -8.20 21.94 15.67
N LEU A 325 -8.10 20.60 15.83
CA LEU A 325 -7.66 20.01 17.09
C LEU A 325 -6.18 20.26 17.32
N ALA A 326 -5.34 20.10 16.32
CA ALA A 326 -3.90 20.40 16.40
C ALA A 326 -3.65 21.87 16.77
N GLU A 327 -4.43 22.81 16.25
CA GLU A 327 -4.37 24.23 16.63
C GLU A 327 -4.76 24.45 18.10
N LYS A 328 -5.84 23.82 18.57
CA LYS A 328 -6.28 23.89 19.99
C LYS A 328 -5.25 23.31 20.95
N LEU A 329 -4.53 22.28 20.54
CA LEU A 329 -3.46 21.63 21.31
C LEU A 329 -2.13 22.40 21.25
N GLY A 330 -2.03 23.46 20.44
CA GLY A 330 -0.84 24.31 20.32
C GLY A 330 0.21 23.82 19.33
N TYR A 331 -0.14 22.90 18.44
CA TYR A 331 0.80 22.29 17.46
C TYR A 331 0.51 22.64 16.00
N LYS A 332 -0.30 23.66 15.73
CA LYS A 332 -0.69 24.08 14.37
C LYS A 332 0.48 24.10 13.38
N ASP A 333 1.60 24.73 13.79
CA ASP A 333 2.75 24.97 12.91
C ASP A 333 3.67 23.76 12.73
N SER A 334 3.52 22.74 13.59
CA SER A 334 4.34 21.53 13.61
C SER A 334 3.57 20.28 13.18
N TYR A 335 2.25 20.38 13.03
CA TYR A 335 1.37 19.27 12.71
C TYR A 335 1.49 18.91 11.22
N LEU A 336 1.69 17.62 10.94
CA LEU A 336 1.87 17.05 9.60
C LEU A 336 3.09 17.58 8.82
N GLY A 337 4.09 18.07 9.52
CA GLY A 337 5.34 18.54 8.93
C GLY A 337 5.77 19.92 9.42
N PRO A 338 6.97 20.38 9.05
CA PRO A 338 7.44 21.72 9.35
C PRO A 338 6.64 22.80 8.64
N PRO A 339 6.63 24.05 9.15
CA PRO A 339 5.92 25.15 8.53
C PRO A 339 6.25 25.33 7.03
N GLY A 340 5.20 25.33 6.20
CA GLY A 340 5.32 25.45 4.75
C GLY A 340 5.66 24.16 3.98
N LEU A 341 5.90 23.04 4.71
CA LEU A 341 6.18 21.72 4.14
C LEU A 341 5.23 20.66 4.69
N GLN A 342 4.11 21.09 5.32
CA GLN A 342 3.12 20.15 5.84
C GLN A 342 2.43 19.39 4.72
N VAL A 343 2.26 18.08 4.90
CA VAL A 343 1.41 17.27 4.03
C VAL A 343 -0.06 17.58 4.26
N ARG A 344 -0.89 17.31 3.26
CA ARG A 344 -2.32 17.69 3.26
C ARG A 344 -3.24 16.48 3.49
N PHE A 345 -2.76 15.51 4.22
CA PHE A 345 -3.51 14.32 4.61
C PHE A 345 -3.11 13.86 6.02
N VAL A 346 -3.98 13.14 6.70
CA VAL A 346 -3.72 12.50 7.99
C VAL A 346 -3.94 10.99 7.88
N GLY A 347 -4.31 10.51 6.72
CA GLY A 347 -4.48 9.10 6.45
C GLY A 347 -4.63 8.82 4.96
N HIS A 348 -4.17 7.66 4.56
CA HIS A 348 -4.20 7.18 3.19
C HIS A 348 -4.67 5.73 3.12
N GLY A 349 -5.35 5.37 2.05
CA GLY A 349 -5.79 4.00 1.82
C GLY A 349 -4.62 3.03 1.70
N ILE A 350 -4.86 1.81 2.09
CA ILE A 350 -3.87 0.73 2.08
C ILE A 350 -4.50 -0.57 1.59
N GLY A 351 -3.70 -1.39 0.92
CA GLY A 351 -4.13 -2.67 0.38
C GLY A 351 -2.98 -3.38 -0.32
N LEU A 352 -3.06 -3.57 -1.63
CA LEU A 352 -1.94 -4.06 -2.45
C LEU A 352 -0.84 -3.01 -2.61
N GLU A 353 -1.16 -1.74 -2.35
CA GLU A 353 -0.24 -0.61 -2.44
C GLU A 353 -0.50 0.36 -1.28
N LEU A 354 0.54 1.07 -0.85
CA LEU A 354 0.40 2.27 -0.03
C LEU A 354 -0.17 3.40 -0.88
N GLY A 355 -1.01 4.25 -0.30
CA GLY A 355 -1.61 5.38 -1.01
C GLY A 355 -2.73 4.97 -1.98
N GLU A 356 -3.54 3.98 -1.62
CA GLU A 356 -4.83 3.69 -2.28
C GLU A 356 -5.93 4.66 -1.80
N LEU A 357 -7.13 4.56 -2.38
CA LEU A 357 -8.32 5.17 -1.78
C LEU A 357 -8.79 4.37 -0.54
N PRO A 358 -9.33 5.05 0.50
CA PRO A 358 -9.62 6.48 0.60
C PRO A 358 -8.41 7.31 1.08
N TYR A 359 -8.46 8.63 0.88
CA TYR A 359 -7.58 9.58 1.57
C TYR A 359 -8.37 10.39 2.58
N ILE A 360 -7.87 10.47 3.82
CA ILE A 360 -8.35 11.43 4.83
C ILE A 360 -7.52 12.70 4.66
N ALA A 361 -7.95 13.56 3.73
CA ALA A 361 -7.10 14.61 3.18
C ALA A 361 -7.89 15.85 2.79
N GLU A 362 -7.16 16.95 2.56
CA GLU A 362 -7.72 18.18 2.02
C GLU A 362 -8.36 17.94 0.64
N GLY A 363 -9.56 18.52 0.42
CA GLY A 363 -10.26 18.43 -0.87
C GLY A 363 -10.93 17.08 -1.16
N GLN A 364 -10.82 16.11 -0.26
CA GLN A 364 -11.50 14.82 -0.39
C GLN A 364 -12.88 14.91 0.25
N SER A 365 -13.92 14.92 -0.59
CA SER A 365 -15.31 15.02 -0.12
C SER A 365 -16.12 13.82 -0.60
N TYR A 366 -15.89 12.68 0.04
CA TYR A 366 -16.67 11.47 -0.16
C TYR A 366 -16.82 10.70 1.17
N PRO A 367 -17.93 9.97 1.32
CA PRO A 367 -18.19 9.24 2.57
C PRO A 367 -17.32 8.00 2.70
N LEU A 368 -16.94 7.68 3.94
CA LEU A 368 -16.40 6.37 4.28
C LEU A 368 -17.47 5.29 4.06
N GLU A 369 -17.05 4.14 3.53
CA GLU A 369 -17.90 2.98 3.27
C GLU A 369 -17.33 1.72 3.95
N PRO A 370 -18.18 0.76 4.37
CA PRO A 370 -17.69 -0.51 4.92
C PRO A 370 -16.76 -1.23 3.96
N GLY A 371 -15.63 -1.74 4.47
CA GLY A 371 -14.57 -2.38 3.69
C GLY A 371 -13.48 -1.43 3.21
N MET A 372 -13.61 -0.11 3.37
CA MET A 372 -12.48 0.79 3.17
C MET A 372 -11.42 0.54 4.25
N THR A 373 -10.15 0.42 3.84
CA THR A 373 -8.99 0.30 4.73
C THR A 373 -8.05 1.48 4.51
N PHE A 374 -7.56 2.06 5.59
CA PHE A 374 -6.62 3.18 5.53
C PHE A 374 -5.75 3.25 6.78
N ALA A 375 -4.56 3.85 6.64
CA ALA A 375 -3.70 4.23 7.74
C ALA A 375 -4.14 5.59 8.29
N VAL A 376 -4.03 5.78 9.62
CA VAL A 376 -4.27 7.05 10.32
C VAL A 376 -2.99 7.43 11.03
N GLU A 377 -2.36 8.53 10.63
CA GLU A 377 -0.97 8.84 10.95
C GLU A 377 -0.71 10.30 11.41
N PRO A 378 -1.37 10.82 12.42
CA PRO A 378 -1.03 12.15 12.93
C PRO A 378 0.41 12.19 13.44
N LYS A 379 1.18 13.15 12.92
CA LYS A 379 2.60 13.35 13.26
C LYS A 379 2.86 14.82 13.56
N ILE A 380 3.74 15.10 14.53
CA ILE A 380 4.18 16.44 14.91
C ILE A 380 5.69 16.49 14.73
N VAL A 381 6.17 17.48 13.98
CA VAL A 381 7.57 17.59 13.54
C VAL A 381 8.17 18.88 14.08
N PHE A 382 9.31 18.76 14.76
CA PHE A 382 10.13 19.87 15.25
C PHE A 382 11.41 19.93 14.41
N PRO A 383 11.53 20.93 13.50
CA PRO A 383 12.70 21.04 12.62
C PRO A 383 14.01 21.05 13.39
N GLY A 384 14.94 20.18 13.02
CA GLY A 384 16.25 20.06 13.66
C GLY A 384 16.26 19.45 15.07
N GLU A 385 15.12 19.00 15.58
CA GLU A 385 15.02 18.41 16.92
C GLU A 385 14.48 16.98 16.89
N GLY A 386 13.42 16.70 16.11
CA GLY A 386 12.81 15.39 16.05
C GLY A 386 11.36 15.41 15.60
N SER A 387 10.73 14.23 15.59
CA SER A 387 9.30 14.06 15.34
C SER A 387 8.70 13.04 16.28
N VAL A 388 7.40 13.14 16.48
CA VAL A 388 6.58 12.14 17.15
C VAL A 388 5.33 11.86 16.34
N GLY A 389 4.82 10.65 16.46
CA GLY A 389 3.60 10.25 15.77
C GLY A 389 3.12 8.88 16.20
N ILE A 390 1.91 8.58 15.81
CA ILE A 390 1.30 7.26 15.97
C ILE A 390 0.56 6.92 14.69
N GLU A 391 0.56 5.66 14.33
CA GLU A 391 -0.17 5.20 13.15
C GLU A 391 -0.78 3.83 13.37
N ASN A 392 -1.99 3.66 12.86
CA ASN A 392 -2.63 2.37 12.75
C ASN A 392 -3.34 2.21 11.41
N THR A 393 -3.25 1.02 10.84
CA THR A 393 -4.16 0.58 9.77
C THR A 393 -5.50 0.18 10.35
N VAL A 394 -6.58 0.71 9.76
CA VAL A 394 -7.96 0.44 10.17
C VAL A 394 -8.82 -0.01 9.00
N VAL A 395 -9.89 -0.75 9.28
CA VAL A 395 -10.96 -1.03 8.34
C VAL A 395 -12.27 -0.43 8.83
N VAL A 396 -13.02 0.21 7.94
CA VAL A 396 -14.39 0.65 8.21
C VAL A 396 -15.31 -0.56 8.25
N THR A 397 -16.01 -0.76 9.36
CA THR A 397 -17.01 -1.82 9.53
C THR A 397 -18.43 -1.28 9.31
N ARG A 398 -19.44 -2.12 9.38
CA ARG A 398 -20.85 -1.68 9.27
C ARG A 398 -21.28 -0.71 10.37
N ASN A 399 -20.66 -0.79 11.56
CA ASN A 399 -21.06 -0.04 12.74
C ASN A 399 -19.97 0.88 13.32
N GLY A 400 -18.85 1.05 12.65
CA GLY A 400 -17.70 1.82 13.11
C GLY A 400 -16.42 1.39 12.40
N PHE A 401 -15.40 1.01 13.14
CA PHE A 401 -14.10 0.58 12.61
C PHE A 401 -13.52 -0.59 13.40
N GLU A 402 -12.47 -1.20 12.84
CA GLU A 402 -11.61 -2.17 13.50
C GLU A 402 -10.15 -1.78 13.22
N ILE A 403 -9.28 -1.85 14.23
CA ILE A 403 -7.83 -1.66 14.07
C ILE A 403 -7.21 -2.99 13.62
N LEU A 404 -6.54 -2.98 12.48
CA LEU A 404 -5.87 -4.16 11.91
C LEU A 404 -4.42 -4.31 12.37
N THR A 405 -3.86 -3.27 12.99
CA THR A 405 -2.52 -3.25 13.62
C THR A 405 -2.63 -3.02 15.13
N PRO A 406 -3.24 -3.96 15.90
CA PRO A 406 -3.46 -3.78 17.33
C PRO A 406 -2.15 -3.97 18.11
N LEU A 407 -1.55 -2.87 18.55
CA LEU A 407 -0.33 -2.82 19.35
C LEU A 407 -0.48 -1.73 20.41
N GLU A 408 0.27 -1.85 21.52
CA GLU A 408 0.36 -0.83 22.56
C GLU A 408 0.65 0.54 21.94
N GLN A 409 -0.07 1.56 22.43
CA GLN A 409 0.02 2.93 21.93
C GLN A 409 0.88 3.84 22.81
N ASP A 410 1.46 3.33 23.89
CA ASP A 410 2.39 4.08 24.71
C ASP A 410 3.79 4.09 24.10
N VAL A 411 4.62 5.06 24.50
CA VAL A 411 6.03 5.07 24.10
C VAL A 411 6.74 3.83 24.64
N PHE A 412 7.45 3.13 23.81
CA PHE A 412 8.28 2.00 24.22
C PHE A 412 9.58 2.52 24.84
N GLU A 413 9.57 2.74 26.15
CA GLU A 413 10.77 3.08 26.93
C GLU A 413 11.58 1.82 27.23
N VAL A 414 12.83 1.76 26.78
CA VAL A 414 13.76 0.63 26.91
C VAL A 414 15.03 1.01 27.64
#